data_8e4b80d7cdca8b9aec1623241fcc8fed
#
_entry.id   8e4b80d7cdca8b9aec1623241fcc8fed
#
_cell.length_a   1.000
_cell.length_b   1.000
_cell.length_c   1.000
_cell.angle_alpha   90.00
_cell.angle_beta   90.00
_cell.angle_gamma   90.00
#
_symmetry.space_group_name_H-M   'P 1'
#
loop_
_entity.id
_entity.type
_entity.pdbx_description
1 polymer ?
#
loop_
_entity_poly.entity_id
_entity_poly.type
_entity_poly.pdbx_seq_one_letter_code
_entity_poly.pdbx_strand_id
1 'polypeptide(L)'
;MSRPRHPTRRQARRRRRTALGLLTTLLAGVAYLVLAATVLAPGGSPDPHGARIVHLEFHSRAVGQDLGVNVMVPPRPGPRGERSLLVYLHGRGGYEGTFNDAVLRGVPLLPHGRGPLVAFPAGGDHGYWHDRAEGAWDEYVVDEVIPRVSRRFGVDLELLAIGGISMGGFGAYDIALHHPGRFCAAGGHSAALWFDGSETAPGAFDDAADFERNDVVEMVQADPNAFGETRIWNDYGDEDPFRAYNEGFVEALRAGDADLTARSWPGGHEGGYWDSHWPAYQRFYVDALAACG
;
A
#
# COMPACT_ATOMS: atom_id res chain seq x y z
N MET A 1 -26.59 19.28 70.04
CA MET A 1 -25.78 18.16 69.50
C MET A 1 -26.73 17.04 69.13
N SER A 2 -27.04 16.86 67.85
CA SER A 2 -27.97 15.82 67.36
C SER A 2 -27.19 14.53 67.05
N ARG A 3 -27.59 13.41 67.64
CA ARG A 3 -27.01 12.08 67.43
C ARG A 3 -27.22 11.59 65.99
N PRO A 4 -26.20 11.00 65.34
CA PRO A 4 -26.39 10.43 64.01
C PRO A 4 -27.38 9.24 64.04
N ARG A 5 -28.37 9.26 63.16
CA ARG A 5 -29.34 8.18 63.01
C ARG A 5 -28.69 6.99 62.31
N HIS A 6 -28.64 5.84 62.96
CA HIS A 6 -28.19 4.61 62.35
C HIS A 6 -29.14 4.16 61.22
N PRO A 7 -28.61 3.69 60.07
CA PRO A 7 -29.44 3.25 58.95
C PRO A 7 -30.29 2.01 59.35
N THR A 8 -31.55 1.98 58.91
CA THR A 8 -32.42 0.85 59.14
C THR A 8 -31.92 -0.41 58.41
N ARG A 9 -32.25 -1.61 58.96
CA ARG A 9 -31.86 -2.91 58.33
C ARG A 9 -32.25 -2.99 56.85
N ARG A 10 -33.34 -2.35 56.43
CA ARG A 10 -33.79 -2.26 55.04
C ARG A 10 -32.88 -1.39 54.16
N GLN A 11 -32.43 -0.25 54.71
CA GLN A 11 -31.46 0.64 54.01
C GLN A 11 -30.08 -0.01 53.88
N ALA A 12 -29.65 -0.75 54.91
CA ALA A 12 -28.38 -1.48 54.86
C ALA A 12 -28.40 -2.61 53.80
N ARG A 13 -29.52 -3.37 53.68
CA ARG A 13 -29.69 -4.41 52.63
C ARG A 13 -29.76 -3.82 51.24
N ARG A 14 -30.43 -2.67 51.07
CA ARG A 14 -30.47 -1.99 49.75
C ARG A 14 -29.10 -1.48 49.34
N ARG A 15 -28.34 -0.86 50.22
CA ARG A 15 -26.96 -0.44 49.96
C ARG A 15 -26.03 -1.61 49.62
N ARG A 16 -26.14 -2.74 50.30
CA ARG A 16 -25.36 -3.95 49.98
C ARG A 16 -25.69 -4.52 48.59
N ARG A 17 -26.99 -4.54 48.21
CA ARG A 17 -27.40 -4.99 46.86
C ARG A 17 -26.93 -4.06 45.77
N THR A 18 -26.98 -2.74 45.99
CA THR A 18 -26.46 -1.75 45.04
C THR A 18 -24.93 -1.83 44.91
N ALA A 19 -24.22 -1.98 46.02
CA ALA A 19 -22.75 -2.14 46.00
C ALA A 19 -22.32 -3.46 45.32
N LEU A 20 -23.06 -4.56 45.54
CA LEU A 20 -22.80 -5.85 44.89
C LEU A 20 -23.08 -5.77 43.38
N GLY A 21 -24.15 -5.08 42.95
CA GLY A 21 -24.47 -4.84 41.54
C GLY A 21 -23.45 -3.99 40.85
N LEU A 22 -22.95 -2.94 41.50
CA LEU A 22 -21.86 -2.10 40.96
C LEU A 22 -20.53 -2.87 40.83
N LEU A 23 -20.22 -3.74 41.80
CA LEU A 23 -19.01 -4.56 41.77
C LEU A 23 -19.07 -5.60 40.64
N THR A 24 -20.21 -6.24 40.41
CA THR A 24 -20.40 -7.21 39.32
C THR A 24 -20.32 -6.55 37.96
N THR A 25 -20.89 -5.34 37.79
CA THR A 25 -20.75 -4.57 36.51
C THR A 25 -19.32 -4.11 36.26
N LEU A 26 -18.60 -3.70 37.31
CA LEU A 26 -17.20 -3.31 37.21
C LEU A 26 -16.30 -4.50 36.81
N LEU A 27 -16.50 -5.65 37.45
CA LEU A 27 -15.78 -6.89 37.15
C LEU A 27 -16.08 -7.40 35.74
N ALA A 28 -17.33 -7.32 35.29
CA ALA A 28 -17.71 -7.67 33.92
C ALA A 28 -17.08 -6.70 32.89
N GLY A 29 -17.04 -5.39 33.22
CA GLY A 29 -16.37 -4.38 32.39
C GLY A 29 -14.87 -4.61 32.28
N VAL A 30 -14.20 -4.91 33.40
CA VAL A 30 -12.77 -5.24 33.43
C VAL A 30 -12.48 -6.54 32.66
N ALA A 31 -13.29 -7.58 32.84
CA ALA A 31 -13.16 -8.84 32.12
C ALA A 31 -13.35 -8.65 30.60
N TYR A 32 -14.30 -7.81 30.17
CA TYR A 32 -14.51 -7.44 28.79
C TYR A 32 -13.31 -6.67 28.22
N LEU A 33 -12.78 -5.68 28.96
CA LEU A 33 -11.60 -4.92 28.55
C LEU A 33 -10.34 -5.81 28.45
N VAL A 34 -10.15 -6.74 29.38
CA VAL A 34 -9.04 -7.70 29.34
C VAL A 34 -9.21 -8.66 28.16
N LEU A 35 -10.42 -9.19 27.93
CA LEU A 35 -10.70 -10.06 26.79
C LEU A 35 -10.55 -9.30 25.46
N ALA A 36 -11.05 -8.07 25.37
CA ALA A 36 -10.86 -7.21 24.21
C ALA A 36 -9.36 -6.90 23.96
N ALA A 37 -8.60 -6.62 25.02
CA ALA A 37 -7.16 -6.37 24.91
C ALA A 37 -6.38 -7.64 24.52
N THR A 38 -6.83 -8.84 24.92
CA THR A 38 -6.16 -10.10 24.52
C THR A 38 -6.59 -10.60 23.15
N VAL A 39 -7.82 -10.31 22.72
CA VAL A 39 -8.34 -10.69 21.38
C VAL A 39 -7.92 -9.67 20.31
N LEU A 40 -7.78 -8.38 20.73
CA LEU A 40 -7.33 -7.28 19.86
C LEU A 40 -5.84 -6.96 20.04
N ALA A 41 -5.09 -7.74 20.83
CA ALA A 41 -3.65 -7.60 20.83
C ALA A 41 -3.17 -7.86 19.38
N PRO A 42 -2.51 -6.89 18.73
CA PRO A 42 -1.95 -7.15 17.42
C PRO A 42 -1.07 -8.39 17.55
N GLY A 43 -1.34 -9.38 16.70
CA GLY A 43 -0.45 -10.55 16.59
C GLY A 43 0.97 -10.02 16.50
N GLY A 44 1.91 -10.62 17.25
CA GLY A 44 3.31 -10.17 17.23
C GLY A 44 3.78 -10.00 15.78
N SER A 45 4.70 -9.05 15.55
CA SER A 45 5.25 -8.84 14.21
C SER A 45 5.65 -10.17 13.57
N PRO A 46 5.35 -10.39 12.27
CA PRO A 46 5.69 -11.63 11.58
C PRO A 46 7.17 -11.96 11.72
N ASP A 47 7.51 -13.25 11.78
CA ASP A 47 8.91 -13.68 11.71
C ASP A 47 9.51 -13.14 10.39
N PRO A 48 10.58 -12.35 10.43
CA PRO A 48 11.19 -11.79 9.24
C PRO A 48 11.91 -12.82 8.36
N HIS A 49 12.04 -14.07 8.78
CA HIS A 49 12.71 -15.16 8.02
C HIS A 49 14.08 -14.75 7.43
N GLY A 50 14.83 -13.92 8.16
CA GLY A 50 16.11 -13.39 7.73
C GLY A 50 16.06 -12.11 6.87
N ALA A 51 14.88 -11.63 6.51
CA ALA A 51 14.71 -10.29 5.98
C ALA A 51 14.78 -9.22 7.10
N ARG A 52 14.86 -7.98 6.72
CA ARG A 52 14.82 -6.85 7.66
C ARG A 52 14.14 -5.64 7.04
N ILE A 53 13.43 -4.88 7.83
CA ILE A 53 12.94 -3.55 7.46
C ILE A 53 13.98 -2.53 7.92
N VAL A 54 14.39 -1.67 7.00
CA VAL A 54 15.28 -0.52 7.27
C VAL A 54 14.49 0.74 7.01
N HIS A 55 14.33 1.56 8.02
CA HIS A 55 13.72 2.87 7.90
C HIS A 55 14.77 3.90 7.46
N LEU A 56 14.41 4.68 6.44
CA LEU A 56 15.15 5.86 5.97
C LEU A 56 14.24 7.06 6.17
N GLU A 57 14.82 8.17 6.60
CA GLU A 57 14.12 9.45 6.73
C GLU A 57 14.98 10.56 6.10
N PHE A 58 14.36 11.44 5.34
CA PHE A 58 15.06 12.57 4.73
C PHE A 58 14.09 13.69 4.36
N HIS A 59 14.64 14.90 4.30
CA HIS A 59 13.92 16.04 3.74
C HIS A 59 13.79 15.88 2.22
N SER A 60 12.58 15.75 1.72
CA SER A 60 12.28 15.78 0.28
C SER A 60 12.27 17.24 -0.19
N ARG A 61 13.02 17.53 -1.25
CA ARG A 61 12.98 18.84 -1.91
C ARG A 61 11.78 18.96 -2.85
N ALA A 62 11.39 17.85 -3.47
CA ALA A 62 10.27 17.78 -4.38
C ALA A 62 8.93 18.08 -3.67
N VAL A 63 8.79 17.61 -2.43
CA VAL A 63 7.56 17.78 -1.63
C VAL A 63 7.69 18.85 -0.54
N GLY A 64 8.92 19.21 -0.15
CA GLY A 64 9.18 20.22 0.89
C GLY A 64 8.90 19.73 2.31
N GLN A 65 8.94 18.41 2.56
CA GLN A 65 8.64 17.79 3.86
C GLN A 65 9.68 16.73 4.22
N ASP A 66 9.76 16.40 5.51
CA ASP A 66 10.52 15.22 5.97
C ASP A 66 9.65 13.98 5.77
N LEU A 67 10.16 13.04 4.99
CA LEU A 67 9.42 11.83 4.57
C LEU A 67 10.21 10.57 4.90
N GLY A 68 9.46 9.55 5.36
CA GLY A 68 9.96 8.23 5.65
C GLY A 68 9.91 7.30 4.44
N VAL A 69 10.86 6.37 4.38
CA VAL A 69 10.83 5.24 3.44
C VAL A 69 11.21 3.98 4.19
N ASN A 70 10.32 3.01 4.27
CA ASN A 70 10.67 1.68 4.76
C ASN A 70 11.16 0.82 3.60
N VAL A 71 12.30 0.16 3.83
CA VAL A 71 12.89 -0.74 2.82
C VAL A 71 12.98 -2.14 3.41
N MET A 72 12.22 -3.08 2.85
CA MET A 72 12.42 -4.50 3.11
C MET A 72 13.65 -4.97 2.33
N VAL A 73 14.63 -5.49 3.06
CA VAL A 73 15.84 -6.09 2.48
C VAL A 73 15.69 -7.60 2.59
N PRO A 74 15.62 -8.33 1.46
CA PRO A 74 15.47 -9.78 1.47
C PRO A 74 16.71 -10.48 2.06
N PRO A 75 16.59 -11.75 2.49
CA PRO A 75 17.73 -12.48 3.03
C PRO A 75 18.90 -12.60 2.05
N ARG A 76 18.61 -12.68 0.76
CA ARG A 76 19.60 -12.84 -0.31
C ARG A 76 19.26 -11.97 -1.52
N PRO A 77 20.28 -11.44 -2.24
CA PRO A 77 20.08 -10.77 -3.52
C PRO A 77 19.52 -11.71 -4.57
N GLY A 78 19.21 -11.20 -5.77
CA GLY A 78 18.75 -11.97 -6.91
C GLY A 78 19.65 -13.13 -7.31
N PRO A 79 19.21 -13.98 -8.26
CA PRO A 79 19.92 -15.23 -8.61
C PRO A 79 21.36 -15.03 -9.11
N ARG A 80 21.65 -13.92 -9.78
CA ARG A 80 22.99 -13.59 -10.31
C ARG A 80 23.81 -12.70 -9.35
N GLY A 81 23.28 -12.44 -8.12
CA GLY A 81 23.91 -11.55 -7.15
C GLY A 81 23.49 -10.08 -7.28
N GLU A 82 22.67 -9.77 -8.28
CA GLU A 82 22.09 -8.44 -8.51
C GLU A 82 21.10 -8.06 -7.39
N ARG A 83 20.91 -6.75 -7.23
CA ARG A 83 19.91 -6.18 -6.34
C ARG A 83 18.92 -5.37 -7.15
N SER A 84 17.75 -5.91 -7.34
CA SER A 84 16.63 -5.23 -7.96
C SER A 84 15.77 -4.52 -6.90
N LEU A 85 14.95 -3.60 -7.35
CA LEU A 85 14.08 -2.79 -6.48
C LEU A 85 12.64 -2.81 -6.99
N LEU A 86 11.72 -3.11 -6.11
CA LEU A 86 10.31 -2.79 -6.24
C LEU A 86 10.00 -1.56 -5.38
N VAL A 87 9.51 -0.49 -5.99
CA VAL A 87 8.87 0.60 -5.26
C VAL A 87 7.38 0.28 -5.16
N TYR A 88 6.85 0.21 -3.93
CA TYR A 88 5.45 -0.16 -3.72
C TYR A 88 4.69 0.94 -2.98
N LEU A 89 3.74 1.53 -3.69
CA LEU A 89 3.06 2.75 -3.31
C LEU A 89 1.78 2.43 -2.52
N HIS A 90 1.59 3.09 -1.38
CA HIS A 90 0.40 2.89 -0.55
C HIS A 90 -0.84 3.59 -1.13
N GLY A 91 -2.01 3.14 -0.72
CA GLY A 91 -3.28 3.78 -1.02
C GLY A 91 -3.54 5.01 -0.14
N ARG A 92 -4.64 5.72 -0.41
CA ARG A 92 -5.05 6.89 0.36
C ARG A 92 -5.15 6.57 1.86
N GLY A 93 -4.64 7.47 2.69
CA GLY A 93 -4.59 7.29 4.15
C GLY A 93 -3.55 6.29 4.63
N GLY A 94 -2.72 5.75 3.73
CA GLY A 94 -1.60 4.88 4.09
C GLY A 94 -0.34 5.67 4.48
N TYR A 95 0.70 4.92 4.83
CA TYR A 95 2.03 5.44 5.17
C TYR A 95 3.08 4.37 4.87
N GLU A 96 4.36 4.67 5.02
CA GLU A 96 5.48 3.78 4.70
C GLU A 96 5.48 2.44 5.48
N GLY A 97 4.73 2.36 6.57
CA GLY A 97 4.59 1.13 7.37
C GLY A 97 3.43 0.23 6.96
N THR A 98 2.54 0.69 6.07
CA THR A 98 1.27 0.01 5.74
C THR A 98 1.46 -1.46 5.33
N PHE A 99 2.53 -1.80 4.59
CA PHE A 99 2.74 -3.15 4.06
C PHE A 99 3.85 -3.94 4.76
N ASN A 100 4.43 -3.44 5.84
CA ASN A 100 5.53 -4.12 6.51
C ASN A 100 5.21 -5.58 6.86
N ASP A 101 4.03 -5.84 7.41
CA ASP A 101 3.61 -7.18 7.80
C ASP A 101 3.31 -8.08 6.58
N ALA A 102 2.66 -7.53 5.55
CA ALA A 102 2.33 -8.27 4.33
C ALA A 102 3.61 -8.73 3.61
N VAL A 103 4.58 -7.83 3.43
CA VAL A 103 5.84 -8.15 2.77
C VAL A 103 6.69 -9.15 3.57
N LEU A 104 6.70 -9.04 4.90
CA LEU A 104 7.42 -10.00 5.74
C LEU A 104 6.77 -11.39 5.69
N ARG A 105 5.43 -11.49 5.69
CA ARG A 105 4.73 -12.76 5.46
C ARG A 105 5.03 -13.35 4.08
N GLY A 106 5.38 -12.54 3.10
CA GLY A 106 5.77 -12.96 1.76
C GLY A 106 7.19 -13.54 1.67
N VAL A 107 8.09 -13.23 2.60
CA VAL A 107 9.51 -13.65 2.54
C VAL A 107 9.69 -15.16 2.38
N PRO A 108 8.95 -16.06 3.07
CA PRO A 108 9.08 -17.51 2.87
C PRO A 108 8.74 -17.98 1.46
N LEU A 109 7.99 -17.18 0.70
CA LEU A 109 7.59 -17.49 -0.67
C LEU A 109 8.66 -17.08 -1.70
N LEU A 110 9.67 -16.32 -1.30
CA LEU A 110 10.78 -15.95 -2.17
C LEU A 110 11.61 -17.17 -2.57
N PRO A 111 11.93 -17.35 -3.85
CA PRO A 111 12.76 -18.47 -4.32
C PRO A 111 14.10 -18.51 -3.59
N HIS A 112 14.29 -19.49 -2.71
CA HIS A 112 15.50 -19.64 -1.87
C HIS A 112 15.83 -18.38 -1.03
N GLY A 113 14.83 -17.60 -0.64
CA GLY A 113 15.01 -16.32 0.07
C GLY A 113 15.59 -15.19 -0.80
N ARG A 114 15.50 -15.32 -2.11
CA ARG A 114 16.00 -14.35 -3.09
C ARG A 114 14.84 -13.52 -3.66
N GLY A 115 15.02 -12.21 -3.71
CA GLY A 115 14.01 -11.31 -4.24
C GLY A 115 14.50 -9.87 -4.33
N PRO A 116 13.65 -8.96 -4.80
CA PRO A 116 13.97 -7.54 -4.83
C PRO A 116 14.01 -6.96 -3.40
N LEU A 117 14.69 -5.84 -3.25
CA LEU A 117 14.35 -4.91 -2.19
C LEU A 117 12.95 -4.38 -2.47
N VAL A 118 12.19 -4.11 -1.42
CA VAL A 118 10.88 -3.46 -1.59
C VAL A 118 10.88 -2.16 -0.79
N ALA A 119 10.77 -1.04 -1.47
CA ALA A 119 10.71 0.28 -0.86
C ALA A 119 9.25 0.75 -0.76
N PHE A 120 8.87 1.19 0.42
CA PHE A 120 7.56 1.76 0.74
C PHE A 120 7.75 3.23 1.14
N PRO A 121 7.66 4.17 0.20
CA PRO A 121 7.75 5.59 0.53
C PRO A 121 6.49 6.09 1.21
N ALA A 122 6.61 7.09 2.09
CA ALA A 122 5.49 7.90 2.55
C ALA A 122 5.04 8.82 1.41
N GLY A 123 3.74 8.83 1.08
CA GLY A 123 3.17 9.58 -0.06
C GLY A 123 2.07 10.57 0.35
N GLY A 124 2.04 10.93 1.64
CA GLY A 124 0.97 11.77 2.17
C GLY A 124 -0.39 11.05 2.21
N ASP A 125 -1.40 11.75 2.71
CA ASP A 125 -2.74 11.18 2.84
C ASP A 125 -3.44 10.99 1.47
N HIS A 126 -3.21 11.91 0.52
CA HIS A 126 -3.88 11.95 -0.78
C HIS A 126 -3.04 12.59 -1.90
N GLY A 127 -1.71 12.40 -1.88
CA GLY A 127 -0.78 12.93 -2.88
C GLY A 127 -0.96 12.34 -4.28
N TYR A 128 -1.59 11.18 -4.40
CA TYR A 128 -1.83 10.44 -5.65
C TYR A 128 -0.59 10.20 -6.52
N TRP A 129 0.60 10.46 -5.98
CA TRP A 129 1.88 10.11 -6.54
C TRP A 129 2.27 10.81 -7.85
N HIS A 130 1.50 11.83 -8.29
CA HIS A 130 1.82 12.68 -9.43
C HIS A 130 2.23 14.09 -8.99
N ASP A 131 2.86 14.83 -9.87
CA ASP A 131 3.31 16.19 -9.57
C ASP A 131 2.14 17.17 -9.57
N ARG A 132 2.00 17.89 -8.46
CA ARG A 132 0.90 18.81 -8.21
C ARG A 132 1.33 19.99 -7.34
N ALA A 133 0.44 20.96 -7.12
CA ALA A 133 0.75 22.20 -6.39
C ALA A 133 1.25 21.97 -4.95
N GLU A 134 0.81 20.88 -4.30
CA GLU A 134 1.19 20.55 -2.93
C GLU A 134 2.53 19.80 -2.83
N GLY A 135 3.08 19.34 -3.94
CA GLY A 135 4.35 18.60 -3.99
C GLY A 135 4.52 17.80 -5.28
N ALA A 136 5.74 17.73 -5.76
CA ALA A 136 6.10 16.94 -6.92
C ALA A 136 6.35 15.48 -6.49
N TRP A 137 5.27 14.69 -6.40
CA TRP A 137 5.31 13.33 -5.86
C TRP A 137 5.92 12.31 -6.82
N ASP A 138 5.79 12.50 -8.14
CA ASP A 138 6.51 11.71 -9.14
C ASP A 138 8.02 11.96 -9.01
N GLU A 139 8.46 13.22 -9.03
CA GLU A 139 9.87 13.61 -8.85
C GLU A 139 10.42 13.07 -7.50
N TYR A 140 9.62 13.09 -6.43
CA TYR A 140 10.01 12.51 -5.15
C TYR A 140 10.33 11.01 -5.28
N VAL A 141 9.47 10.23 -5.94
CA VAL A 141 9.69 8.80 -6.13
C VAL A 141 10.90 8.54 -7.02
N VAL A 142 10.94 9.17 -8.19
CA VAL A 142 11.90 8.87 -9.25
C VAL A 142 13.28 9.47 -8.96
N ASP A 143 13.34 10.71 -8.51
CA ASP A 143 14.60 11.45 -8.38
C ASP A 143 15.13 11.48 -6.93
N GLU A 144 14.31 11.13 -5.95
CA GLU A 144 14.76 11.14 -4.57
C GLU A 144 14.75 9.75 -3.91
N VAL A 145 13.62 9.02 -3.91
CA VAL A 145 13.51 7.70 -3.26
C VAL A 145 14.38 6.67 -3.97
N ILE A 146 14.17 6.44 -5.27
CA ILE A 146 14.92 5.43 -6.04
C ILE A 146 16.43 5.66 -5.93
N PRO A 147 16.99 6.84 -6.18
CA PRO A 147 18.42 7.06 -6.07
C PRO A 147 18.99 6.89 -4.66
N ARG A 148 18.22 7.25 -3.61
CA ARG A 148 18.68 7.08 -2.22
C ARG A 148 18.73 5.62 -1.83
N VAL A 149 17.66 4.86 -2.14
CA VAL A 149 17.60 3.42 -1.90
C VAL A 149 18.72 2.72 -2.69
N SER A 150 18.89 3.07 -3.97
CA SER A 150 19.91 2.47 -4.84
C SER A 150 21.32 2.70 -4.31
N ARG A 151 21.67 3.91 -3.94
CA ARG A 151 22.99 4.23 -3.35
C ARG A 151 23.21 3.51 -2.02
N ARG A 152 22.17 3.41 -1.19
CA ARG A 152 22.27 2.81 0.17
C ARG A 152 22.45 1.31 0.13
N PHE A 153 21.83 0.63 -0.84
CA PHE A 153 21.76 -0.83 -0.89
C PHE A 153 22.44 -1.45 -2.11
N GLY A 154 22.95 -0.64 -3.05
CA GLY A 154 23.62 -1.12 -4.25
C GLY A 154 22.64 -1.75 -5.25
N VAL A 155 21.48 -1.09 -5.47
CA VAL A 155 20.47 -1.52 -6.46
C VAL A 155 20.97 -1.21 -7.86
N ASP A 156 20.76 -2.17 -8.76
CA ASP A 156 20.92 -1.97 -10.19
C ASP A 156 19.74 -1.17 -10.75
N LEU A 157 20.02 0.00 -11.33
CA LEU A 157 18.98 0.91 -11.82
C LEU A 157 18.30 0.43 -13.12
N GLU A 158 18.82 -0.61 -13.76
CA GLU A 158 18.16 -1.29 -14.88
C GLU A 158 17.10 -2.31 -14.39
N LEU A 159 17.10 -2.65 -13.08
CA LEU A 159 16.24 -3.66 -12.50
C LEU A 159 15.24 -3.03 -11.51
N LEU A 160 14.37 -2.18 -12.03
CA LEU A 160 13.36 -1.47 -11.27
C LEU A 160 11.95 -1.97 -11.61
N ALA A 161 11.09 -2.08 -10.61
CA ALA A 161 9.66 -2.26 -10.77
C ALA A 161 8.92 -1.25 -9.88
N ILE A 162 7.70 -0.92 -10.27
CA ILE A 162 6.81 -0.06 -9.50
C ILE A 162 5.44 -0.71 -9.37
N GLY A 163 4.80 -0.56 -8.22
CA GLY A 163 3.45 -1.06 -8.02
C GLY A 163 2.79 -0.41 -6.84
N GLY A 164 1.51 -0.68 -6.65
CA GLY A 164 0.79 -0.13 -5.51
C GLY A 164 -0.68 -0.48 -5.50
N ILE A 165 -1.34 -0.13 -4.40
CA ILE A 165 -2.79 -0.34 -4.25
C ILE A 165 -3.54 0.98 -4.38
N SER A 166 -4.77 0.93 -4.94
CA SER A 166 -5.69 2.07 -4.96
C SER A 166 -5.01 3.34 -5.52
N MET A 167 -4.89 4.42 -4.75
CA MET A 167 -4.09 5.60 -5.05
C MET A 167 -2.66 5.24 -5.53
N GLY A 168 -2.00 4.28 -4.87
CA GLY A 168 -0.67 3.83 -5.26
C GLY A 168 -0.66 3.02 -6.56
N GLY A 169 -1.76 2.35 -6.90
CA GLY A 169 -1.93 1.66 -8.17
C GLY A 169 -2.07 2.65 -9.34
N PHE A 170 -2.83 3.73 -9.13
CA PHE A 170 -2.86 4.87 -10.06
C PHE A 170 -1.46 5.44 -10.25
N GLY A 171 -0.79 5.83 -9.15
CA GLY A 171 0.55 6.43 -9.22
C GLY A 171 1.60 5.52 -9.86
N ALA A 172 1.50 4.19 -9.67
CA ALA A 172 2.41 3.25 -10.31
C ALA A 172 2.29 3.27 -11.85
N TYR A 173 1.07 3.38 -12.36
CA TYR A 173 0.84 3.50 -13.80
C TYR A 173 1.24 4.87 -14.32
N ASP A 174 0.83 5.93 -13.62
CA ASP A 174 1.12 7.31 -14.01
C ASP A 174 2.62 7.55 -14.11
N ILE A 175 3.39 7.21 -13.07
CA ILE A 175 4.85 7.30 -13.06
C ILE A 175 5.47 6.47 -14.19
N ALA A 176 4.99 5.23 -14.42
CA ALA A 176 5.55 4.38 -15.46
C ALA A 176 5.28 4.93 -16.87
N LEU A 177 4.12 5.56 -17.10
CA LEU A 177 3.78 6.20 -18.37
C LEU A 177 4.59 7.48 -18.63
N HIS A 178 4.85 8.28 -17.58
CA HIS A 178 5.68 9.48 -17.69
C HIS A 178 7.19 9.18 -17.80
N HIS A 179 7.62 7.96 -17.41
CA HIS A 179 9.02 7.53 -17.48
C HIS A 179 9.18 6.24 -18.31
N PRO A 180 8.90 6.28 -19.64
CA PRO A 180 8.91 5.09 -20.49
C PRO A 180 10.29 4.40 -20.49
N GLY A 181 10.29 3.08 -20.39
CA GLY A 181 11.49 2.26 -20.33
C GLY A 181 12.25 2.29 -19.00
N ARG A 182 11.74 2.98 -17.98
CA ARG A 182 12.38 3.08 -16.66
C ARG A 182 12.16 1.84 -15.80
N PHE A 183 11.05 1.15 -16.00
CA PHE A 183 10.62 0.04 -15.17
C PHE A 183 10.44 -1.25 -15.96
N CYS A 184 10.94 -2.35 -15.41
CA CYS A 184 10.71 -3.70 -15.94
C CYS A 184 9.26 -4.14 -15.77
N ALA A 185 8.59 -3.63 -14.75
CA ALA A 185 7.18 -3.93 -14.47
C ALA A 185 6.48 -2.76 -13.76
N ALA A 186 5.20 -2.59 -14.07
CA ALA A 186 4.28 -1.71 -13.35
C ALA A 186 3.00 -2.49 -12.95
N GLY A 187 2.50 -2.27 -11.74
CA GLY A 187 1.33 -2.99 -11.27
C GLY A 187 0.38 -2.15 -10.44
N GLY A 188 -0.90 -2.18 -10.82
CA GLY A 188 -1.98 -1.58 -10.06
C GLY A 188 -2.88 -2.65 -9.45
N HIS A 189 -3.02 -2.60 -8.13
CA HIS A 189 -3.86 -3.51 -7.38
C HIS A 189 -5.08 -2.73 -6.90
N SER A 190 -6.25 -2.99 -7.50
CA SER A 190 -7.45 -2.15 -7.33
C SER A 190 -7.14 -0.68 -7.59
N ALA A 191 -6.49 -0.36 -8.70
CA ALA A 191 -6.02 0.99 -8.99
C ALA A 191 -7.20 1.99 -9.01
N ALA A 192 -7.01 3.15 -8.38
CA ALA A 192 -7.99 4.23 -8.36
C ALA A 192 -7.95 4.97 -9.70
N LEU A 193 -8.65 4.46 -10.69
CA LEU A 193 -8.76 4.99 -12.04
C LEU A 193 -10.14 5.62 -12.27
N TRP A 194 -10.23 6.53 -13.23
CA TRP A 194 -11.47 7.21 -13.62
C TRP A 194 -11.50 7.43 -15.14
N PHE A 195 -12.70 7.57 -15.70
CA PHE A 195 -12.90 7.94 -17.11
C PHE A 195 -13.11 9.43 -17.29
N ASP A 196 -13.44 10.15 -16.21
CA ASP A 196 -13.75 11.56 -16.26
C ASP A 196 -13.31 12.24 -14.95
N GLY A 197 -12.72 13.44 -15.07
CA GLY A 197 -12.24 14.21 -13.92
C GLY A 197 -13.32 14.57 -12.91
N SER A 198 -14.59 14.63 -13.30
CA SER A 198 -15.71 14.90 -12.39
C SER A 198 -16.06 13.72 -11.47
N GLU A 199 -15.56 12.52 -11.77
CA GLU A 199 -15.78 11.29 -10.98
C GLU A 199 -14.67 11.05 -9.95
N THR A 200 -13.60 11.85 -10.00
CA THR A 200 -12.42 11.66 -9.15
C THR A 200 -12.71 11.88 -7.68
N ALA A 201 -11.96 11.21 -6.82
CA ALA A 201 -12.06 11.44 -5.39
C ALA A 201 -11.67 12.89 -5.05
N PRO A 202 -12.37 13.55 -4.12
CA PRO A 202 -12.03 14.91 -3.70
C PRO A 202 -10.56 15.04 -3.30
N GLY A 203 -9.85 15.99 -3.92
CA GLY A 203 -8.43 16.25 -3.68
C GLY A 203 -7.47 15.27 -4.37
N ALA A 204 -7.95 14.42 -5.27
CA ALA A 204 -7.09 13.54 -6.07
C ALA A 204 -6.25 14.34 -7.08
N PHE A 205 -6.81 15.38 -7.65
CA PHE A 205 -6.17 16.30 -8.61
C PHE A 205 -6.41 17.73 -8.20
N ASP A 206 -5.54 18.65 -8.63
CA ASP A 206 -5.63 20.07 -8.32
C ASP A 206 -6.79 20.73 -9.10
N ASP A 207 -6.93 20.37 -10.37
CA ASP A 207 -7.98 20.87 -11.28
C ASP A 207 -8.16 19.91 -12.49
N ALA A 208 -9.03 20.31 -13.43
CA ALA A 208 -9.28 19.52 -14.64
C ALA A 208 -8.05 19.35 -15.53
N ALA A 209 -7.20 20.37 -15.62
CA ALA A 209 -5.98 20.30 -16.42
C ALA A 209 -4.93 19.38 -15.78
N ASP A 210 -4.92 19.27 -14.45
CA ASP A 210 -4.12 18.32 -13.72
C ASP A 210 -4.59 16.88 -13.99
N PHE A 211 -5.90 16.63 -13.94
CA PHE A 211 -6.46 15.34 -14.33
C PHE A 211 -6.12 14.98 -15.79
N GLU A 212 -6.33 15.90 -16.75
CA GLU A 212 -6.03 15.64 -18.17
C GLU A 212 -4.57 15.27 -18.43
N ARG A 213 -3.63 15.82 -17.67
CA ARG A 213 -2.21 15.47 -17.81
C ARG A 213 -1.87 14.07 -17.28
N ASN A 214 -2.65 13.59 -16.32
CA ASN A 214 -2.42 12.35 -15.58
C ASN A 214 -3.56 11.35 -15.77
N ASP A 215 -4.34 11.49 -16.86
CA ASP A 215 -5.39 10.54 -17.20
C ASP A 215 -4.79 9.26 -17.80
N VAL A 216 -4.44 8.35 -16.90
CA VAL A 216 -3.84 7.05 -17.20
C VAL A 216 -4.70 6.23 -18.17
N VAL A 217 -6.04 6.34 -18.09
CA VAL A 217 -6.94 5.59 -18.97
C VAL A 217 -6.92 6.18 -20.38
N GLU A 218 -7.02 7.50 -20.52
CA GLU A 218 -6.94 8.18 -21.82
C GLU A 218 -5.57 7.96 -22.47
N MET A 219 -4.47 8.00 -21.71
CA MET A 219 -3.12 7.72 -22.24
C MET A 219 -3.03 6.36 -22.92
N VAL A 220 -3.55 5.29 -22.30
CA VAL A 220 -3.52 3.95 -22.91
C VAL A 220 -4.60 3.74 -23.96
N GLN A 221 -5.71 4.49 -23.95
CA GLN A 221 -6.67 4.51 -25.04
C GLN A 221 -6.11 5.19 -26.29
N ALA A 222 -5.34 6.25 -26.11
CA ALA A 222 -4.65 6.96 -27.19
C ALA A 222 -3.49 6.15 -27.77
N ASP A 223 -2.73 5.46 -26.91
CA ASP A 223 -1.65 4.54 -27.31
C ASP A 223 -1.66 3.26 -26.45
N PRO A 224 -2.28 2.17 -26.94
CA PRO A 224 -2.29 0.89 -26.22
C PRO A 224 -0.92 0.27 -25.93
N ASN A 225 0.14 0.78 -26.57
CA ASN A 225 1.52 0.36 -26.37
C ASN A 225 2.36 1.36 -25.56
N ALA A 226 1.73 2.34 -24.90
CA ALA A 226 2.43 3.41 -24.17
C ALA A 226 3.42 2.90 -23.10
N PHE A 227 3.20 1.73 -22.52
CA PHE A 227 4.12 1.10 -21.57
C PHE A 227 5.35 0.45 -22.22
N GLY A 228 5.41 0.32 -23.54
CA GLY A 228 6.53 -0.31 -24.25
C GLY A 228 6.79 -1.75 -23.78
N GLU A 229 8.01 -2.05 -23.37
CA GLU A 229 8.43 -3.38 -22.88
C GLU A 229 8.13 -3.61 -21.38
N THR A 230 7.57 -2.62 -20.69
CA THR A 230 7.19 -2.75 -19.27
C THR A 230 6.07 -3.77 -19.10
N ARG A 231 6.29 -4.79 -18.30
CA ARG A 231 5.27 -5.80 -17.98
C ARG A 231 4.21 -5.21 -17.05
N ILE A 232 2.94 -5.43 -17.37
CA ILE A 232 1.83 -4.81 -16.63
C ILE A 232 1.06 -5.87 -15.84
N TRP A 233 0.77 -5.54 -14.58
CA TRP A 233 -0.20 -6.25 -13.77
C TRP A 233 -1.37 -5.34 -13.43
N ASN A 234 -2.58 -5.84 -13.64
CA ASN A 234 -3.79 -5.20 -13.15
C ASN A 234 -4.70 -6.23 -12.48
N ASP A 235 -5.16 -5.93 -11.27
CA ASP A 235 -6.21 -6.72 -10.63
C ASP A 235 -7.19 -5.86 -9.84
N TYR A 236 -8.37 -6.41 -9.63
CA TYR A 236 -9.46 -5.80 -8.87
C TYR A 236 -10.41 -6.85 -8.32
N GLY A 237 -11.10 -6.52 -7.22
CA GLY A 237 -12.17 -7.33 -6.68
C GLY A 237 -13.44 -7.23 -7.53
N ASP A 238 -14.25 -8.28 -7.56
CA ASP A 238 -15.52 -8.29 -8.31
C ASP A 238 -16.57 -7.35 -7.68
N GLU A 239 -16.39 -6.92 -6.43
CA GLU A 239 -17.20 -5.92 -5.74
C GLU A 239 -16.46 -4.57 -5.55
N ASP A 240 -15.31 -4.37 -6.22
CA ASP A 240 -14.51 -3.15 -6.11
C ASP A 240 -15.20 -1.96 -6.81
N PRO A 241 -15.33 -0.77 -6.18
CA PRO A 241 -15.90 0.41 -6.81
C PRO A 241 -15.11 0.89 -8.04
N PHE A 242 -13.82 0.58 -8.14
CA PHE A 242 -12.99 0.91 -9.31
C PHE A 242 -12.99 -0.17 -10.39
N ARG A 243 -13.77 -1.24 -10.25
CA ARG A 243 -13.81 -2.35 -11.18
C ARG A 243 -14.03 -1.91 -12.63
N ALA A 244 -15.06 -1.10 -12.90
CA ALA A 244 -15.40 -0.69 -14.26
C ALA A 244 -14.26 0.09 -14.94
N TYR A 245 -13.56 0.94 -14.20
CA TYR A 245 -12.43 1.71 -14.71
C TYR A 245 -11.21 0.81 -15.00
N ASN A 246 -10.92 -0.14 -14.11
CA ASN A 246 -9.85 -1.12 -14.32
C ASN A 246 -10.18 -2.06 -15.48
N GLU A 247 -11.45 -2.46 -15.69
CA GLU A 247 -11.89 -3.21 -16.87
C GLU A 247 -11.63 -2.42 -18.17
N GLY A 248 -11.99 -1.12 -18.20
CA GLY A 248 -11.74 -0.26 -19.36
C GLY A 248 -10.26 -0.05 -19.65
N PHE A 249 -9.42 0.12 -18.61
CA PHE A 249 -7.96 0.20 -18.73
C PHE A 249 -7.38 -1.10 -19.32
N VAL A 250 -7.80 -2.24 -18.82
CA VAL A 250 -7.39 -3.57 -19.33
C VAL A 250 -7.82 -3.77 -20.77
N GLU A 251 -9.03 -3.32 -21.15
CA GLU A 251 -9.53 -3.42 -22.53
C GLU A 251 -8.69 -2.56 -23.47
N ALA A 252 -8.34 -1.33 -23.07
CA ALA A 252 -7.48 -0.45 -23.83
C ALA A 252 -6.09 -1.07 -24.07
N LEU A 253 -5.44 -1.61 -23.04
CA LEU A 253 -4.14 -2.29 -23.17
C LEU A 253 -4.20 -3.53 -24.08
N ARG A 254 -5.31 -4.27 -24.07
CA ARG A 254 -5.51 -5.45 -24.94
C ARG A 254 -5.70 -5.10 -26.42
N ALA A 255 -5.95 -3.85 -26.74
CA ALA A 255 -5.98 -3.39 -28.13
C ALA A 255 -4.59 -3.29 -28.75
N GLY A 256 -3.50 -3.32 -27.94
CA GLY A 256 -2.11 -3.36 -28.35
C GLY A 256 -1.41 -4.67 -28.02
N ASP A 257 -0.08 -4.63 -27.99
CA ASP A 257 0.81 -5.76 -27.73
C ASP A 257 1.38 -5.77 -26.30
N ALA A 258 0.74 -5.05 -25.34
CA ALA A 258 1.23 -4.94 -23.97
C ALA A 258 1.37 -6.32 -23.28
N ASP A 259 2.51 -6.58 -22.62
CA ASP A 259 2.70 -7.77 -21.76
C ASP A 259 1.85 -7.61 -20.48
N LEU A 260 0.57 -7.92 -20.59
CA LEU A 260 -0.46 -7.69 -19.58
C LEU A 260 -0.86 -8.97 -18.86
N THR A 261 -0.75 -8.96 -17.53
CA THR A 261 -1.42 -9.90 -16.64
C THR A 261 -2.61 -9.21 -15.98
N ALA A 262 -3.83 -9.57 -16.36
CA ALA A 262 -5.05 -9.08 -15.72
C ALA A 262 -5.72 -10.18 -14.90
N ARG A 263 -6.23 -9.85 -13.71
CA ARG A 263 -6.94 -10.75 -12.80
C ARG A 263 -8.16 -10.07 -12.20
N SER A 264 -9.17 -10.88 -11.89
CA SER A 264 -10.28 -10.49 -11.03
C SER A 264 -10.55 -11.62 -10.05
N TRP A 265 -10.75 -11.27 -8.77
CA TRP A 265 -11.04 -12.23 -7.71
C TRP A 265 -12.23 -11.75 -6.88
N PRO A 266 -12.89 -12.66 -6.14
CA PRO A 266 -13.92 -12.25 -5.18
C PRO A 266 -13.38 -11.29 -4.14
N GLY A 267 -14.11 -10.20 -3.87
CA GLY A 267 -13.78 -9.21 -2.84
C GLY A 267 -14.01 -7.78 -3.30
N GLY A 268 -13.79 -6.85 -2.38
CA GLY A 268 -13.96 -5.41 -2.58
C GLY A 268 -12.65 -4.64 -2.52
N HIS A 269 -12.77 -3.35 -2.19
CA HIS A 269 -11.64 -2.41 -2.08
C HIS A 269 -11.10 -2.38 -0.64
N GLU A 270 -10.42 -3.42 -0.19
CA GLU A 270 -10.12 -3.60 1.23
C GLU A 270 -8.79 -4.32 1.50
N GLY A 271 -8.22 -4.09 2.68
CA GLY A 271 -6.94 -4.68 3.09
C GLY A 271 -6.92 -6.22 3.02
N GLY A 272 -8.03 -6.88 3.35
CA GLY A 272 -8.15 -8.34 3.28
C GLY A 272 -8.00 -8.88 1.86
N TYR A 273 -8.53 -8.15 0.88
CA TYR A 273 -8.35 -8.48 -0.53
C TYR A 273 -6.87 -8.45 -0.92
N TRP A 274 -6.19 -7.32 -0.70
CA TRP A 274 -4.78 -7.17 -1.08
C TRP A 274 -3.85 -8.10 -0.32
N ASP A 275 -4.07 -8.28 0.98
CA ASP A 275 -3.27 -9.19 1.82
C ASP A 275 -3.36 -10.64 1.31
N SER A 276 -4.55 -11.10 0.91
CA SER A 276 -4.76 -12.47 0.41
C SER A 276 -4.09 -12.71 -0.95
N HIS A 277 -3.92 -11.66 -1.78
CA HIS A 277 -3.33 -11.74 -3.12
C HIS A 277 -1.85 -11.32 -3.17
N TRP A 278 -1.28 -10.84 -2.06
CA TRP A 278 0.15 -10.49 -1.97
C TRP A 278 1.09 -11.56 -2.54
N PRO A 279 0.89 -12.87 -2.32
CA PRO A 279 1.73 -13.89 -2.93
C PRO A 279 1.75 -13.88 -4.46
N ALA A 280 0.65 -13.53 -5.10
CA ALA A 280 0.56 -13.41 -6.56
C ALA A 280 1.29 -12.15 -7.05
N TYR A 281 1.10 -11.01 -6.37
CA TYR A 281 1.81 -9.76 -6.65
C TYR A 281 3.32 -9.93 -6.55
N GLN A 282 3.78 -10.48 -5.43
CA GLN A 282 5.20 -10.73 -5.20
C GLN A 282 5.81 -11.61 -6.30
N ARG A 283 5.13 -12.68 -6.70
CA ARG A 283 5.60 -13.58 -7.77
C ARG A 283 5.75 -12.81 -9.08
N PHE A 284 4.75 -12.02 -9.46
CA PHE A 284 4.79 -11.23 -10.68
C PHE A 284 6.03 -10.31 -10.72
N TYR A 285 6.28 -9.53 -9.66
CA TYR A 285 7.43 -8.62 -9.63
C TYR A 285 8.76 -9.37 -9.58
N VAL A 286 8.86 -10.48 -8.85
CA VAL A 286 10.07 -11.32 -8.83
C VAL A 286 10.37 -11.86 -10.21
N ASP A 287 9.37 -12.41 -10.90
CA ASP A 287 9.52 -13.00 -12.24
C ASP A 287 9.84 -11.92 -13.29
N ALA A 288 9.18 -10.76 -13.22
CA ALA A 288 9.44 -9.65 -14.12
C ALA A 288 10.86 -9.12 -13.98
N LEU A 289 11.32 -8.85 -12.77
CA LEU A 289 12.67 -8.36 -12.49
C LEU A 289 13.76 -9.40 -12.84
N ALA A 290 13.46 -10.68 -12.71
CA ALA A 290 14.40 -11.75 -13.11
C ALA A 290 14.52 -11.91 -14.63
N ALA A 291 13.50 -11.52 -15.39
CA ALA A 291 13.46 -11.59 -16.84
C ALA A 291 13.93 -10.28 -17.52
N CYS A 292 14.11 -9.21 -16.76
CA CYS A 292 14.56 -7.91 -17.23
C CYS A 292 16.08 -7.93 -17.44
N GLY A 293 16.58 -7.43 -18.59
CA GLY A 293 18.00 -7.36 -18.94
C GLY A 293 18.46 -8.41 -19.92
#